data_3d92ac06a02a2e3a6ca582d121c9b0f8
#
_entry.id   3d92ac06a02a2e3a6ca582d121c9b0f8
#
_cell.length_a   1.000
_cell.length_b   1.000
_cell.length_c   1.000
_cell.angle_alpha   90.00
_cell.angle_beta   90.00
_cell.angle_gamma   90.00
#
_symmetry.space_group_name_H-M   'P 1'
#
loop_
_entity.id
_entity.type
_entity.pdbx_description
1 polymer ?
#
loop_
_entity_poly.entity_id
_entity_poly.type
_entity_poly.pdbx_seq_one_letter_code
_entity_poly.pdbx_strand_id
1 'polypeptide(L)'
;MKKLALILALCLLVGTLAGCMPTMPPDDVAPLLHVEPLEGEPQVPDTSDLHHYETAGGSSFHAARGMKETEIEGMALYMKNTYFLVMVIREPKTGTVLEGMDLSGYAELLAGNNGLEPFVTDPYGTLATVNMAQSYETEDLFFYYVTVHETSDSFWLVQVACPDEMAKNGFEELALWSATFSFPEG
;
A
#
# COMPACT_ATOMS: atom_id res chain seq x y z
N MET A 1 19.49 -14.19 11.77
CA MET A 1 18.72 -13.66 12.91
C MET A 1 18.48 -12.15 12.85
N LYS A 2 19.47 -11.31 12.41
CA LYS A 2 19.28 -9.85 12.30
C LYS A 2 18.33 -9.41 11.17
N LYS A 3 18.19 -10.18 10.09
CA LYS A 3 17.33 -9.86 8.93
C LYS A 3 15.86 -10.18 9.16
N LEU A 4 15.55 -11.17 10.02
CA LEU A 4 14.17 -11.44 10.43
C LEU A 4 13.59 -10.30 11.29
N ALA A 5 14.46 -9.65 12.08
CA ALA A 5 14.08 -8.51 12.90
C ALA A 5 13.70 -7.26 12.08
N LEU A 6 14.23 -7.12 10.85
CA LEU A 6 13.92 -5.98 9.99
C LEU A 6 12.52 -6.11 9.37
N ILE A 7 12.15 -7.30 8.91
CA ILE A 7 10.80 -7.59 8.39
C ILE A 7 9.77 -7.45 9.52
N LEU A 8 10.08 -7.95 10.72
CA LEU A 8 9.22 -7.77 11.89
C LEU A 8 9.16 -6.31 12.36
N ALA A 9 10.25 -5.55 12.27
CA ALA A 9 10.27 -4.14 12.69
C ALA A 9 9.51 -3.24 11.72
N LEU A 10 9.49 -3.57 10.44
CA LEU A 10 8.76 -2.78 9.43
C LEU A 10 7.25 -3.11 9.47
N CYS A 11 6.91 -4.37 9.72
CA CYS A 11 5.54 -4.77 10.07
C CYS A 11 5.08 -4.11 11.38
N LEU A 12 5.99 -3.89 12.34
CA LEU A 12 5.71 -3.19 13.59
C LEU A 12 5.46 -1.67 13.41
N LEU A 13 5.99 -1.03 12.36
CA LEU A 13 5.68 0.37 12.07
C LEU A 13 4.23 0.57 11.62
N VAL A 14 3.61 -0.47 11.06
CA VAL A 14 2.16 -0.49 10.78
C VAL A 14 1.37 -1.12 11.94
N GLY A 15 1.98 -1.99 12.74
CA GLY A 15 1.29 -2.85 13.73
C GLY A 15 1.53 -2.54 15.21
N THR A 16 2.49 -1.72 15.61
CA THR A 16 2.75 -1.44 17.04
C THR A 16 1.78 -0.48 17.69
N LEU A 17 0.79 0.03 16.97
CA LEU A 17 -0.29 0.82 17.55
C LEU A 17 -1.55 -0.01 17.86
N ALA A 18 -1.52 -1.34 17.68
CA ALA A 18 -2.62 -2.23 18.09
C ALA A 18 -2.85 -2.32 19.61
N GLY A 19 -2.09 -1.56 20.42
CA GLY A 19 -2.16 -1.62 21.88
C GLY A 19 -3.22 -0.75 22.55
N CYS A 20 -3.85 0.20 21.85
CA CYS A 20 -4.92 1.03 22.41
C CYS A 20 -5.79 1.63 21.31
N MET A 21 -6.45 0.80 20.50
CA MET A 21 -7.58 1.32 19.74
C MET A 21 -8.72 1.59 20.72
N PRO A 22 -9.21 2.82 20.83
CA PRO A 22 -10.53 3.02 21.41
C PRO A 22 -11.49 2.21 20.52
N THR A 23 -12.24 1.28 21.12
CA THR A 23 -13.34 0.60 20.46
C THR A 23 -14.31 1.69 20.01
N MET A 24 -14.28 2.01 18.71
CA MET A 24 -15.31 2.86 18.11
C MET A 24 -16.66 2.18 18.32
N PRO A 25 -17.70 2.93 18.70
CA PRO A 25 -19.05 2.39 18.77
C PRO A 25 -19.45 1.87 17.38
N PRO A 26 -20.07 0.70 17.29
CA PRO A 26 -20.30 -0.01 16.01
C PRO A 26 -21.31 0.64 15.06
N ASP A 27 -21.93 1.76 15.43
CA ASP A 27 -23.10 2.29 14.70
C ASP A 27 -22.83 3.53 13.81
N ASP A 28 -21.61 4.07 13.79
CA ASP A 28 -21.26 5.25 12.98
C ASP A 28 -20.10 4.98 11.99
N VAL A 29 -19.76 3.73 11.74
CA VAL A 29 -18.75 3.40 10.72
C VAL A 29 -19.40 3.67 9.37
N ALA A 30 -18.92 4.69 8.66
CA ALA A 30 -19.15 4.84 7.23
C ALA A 30 -19.04 3.45 6.57
N PRO A 31 -19.89 3.11 5.59
CA PRO A 31 -19.84 1.79 4.96
C PRO A 31 -18.40 1.44 4.71
N LEU A 32 -17.92 0.36 5.33
CA LEU A 32 -16.53 -0.02 5.33
C LEU A 32 -16.08 -0.03 3.87
N LEU A 33 -15.20 0.91 3.52
CA LEU A 33 -14.61 0.90 2.20
C LEU A 33 -13.87 -0.43 2.07
N HIS A 34 -14.20 -1.19 1.08
CA HIS A 34 -13.58 -2.47 0.77
C HIS A 34 -13.19 -2.49 -0.70
N VAL A 35 -12.20 -3.28 -1.03
CA VAL A 35 -11.83 -3.50 -2.43
C VAL A 35 -12.89 -4.38 -3.08
N GLU A 36 -13.52 -3.87 -4.13
CA GLU A 36 -14.43 -4.69 -4.93
C GLU A 36 -13.60 -5.69 -5.77
N PRO A 37 -13.93 -6.98 -5.71
CA PRO A 37 -13.23 -7.97 -6.52
C PRO A 37 -13.46 -7.73 -8.01
N LEU A 38 -12.43 -8.01 -8.82
CA LEU A 38 -12.49 -7.93 -10.27
C LEU A 38 -13.63 -8.79 -10.82
N GLU A 39 -14.51 -8.16 -11.59
CA GLU A 39 -15.51 -8.84 -12.41
C GLU A 39 -15.18 -8.63 -13.89
N GLY A 40 -14.75 -9.70 -14.56
CA GLY A 40 -14.41 -9.66 -15.98
C GLY A 40 -12.95 -9.38 -16.30
N GLU A 41 -12.67 -8.56 -17.32
CA GLU A 41 -11.32 -8.18 -17.70
C GLU A 41 -10.83 -6.96 -16.92
N PRO A 42 -9.52 -6.88 -16.57
CA PRO A 42 -8.97 -5.73 -15.88
C PRO A 42 -9.18 -4.43 -16.66
N GLN A 43 -9.52 -3.37 -15.93
CA GLN A 43 -9.63 -2.02 -16.48
C GLN A 43 -8.25 -1.45 -16.80
N VAL A 44 -8.18 -0.68 -17.87
CA VAL A 44 -6.97 0.10 -18.17
C VAL A 44 -7.03 1.42 -17.40
N PRO A 45 -6.02 1.75 -16.57
CA PRO A 45 -6.01 3.00 -15.83
C PRO A 45 -6.02 4.23 -16.77
N ASP A 46 -6.97 5.15 -16.58
CA ASP A 46 -6.93 6.46 -17.25
C ASP A 46 -6.05 7.43 -16.46
N THR A 47 -4.89 7.74 -17.02
CA THR A 47 -3.88 8.58 -16.40
C THR A 47 -3.82 10.00 -17.00
N SER A 48 -4.78 10.38 -17.84
CA SER A 48 -4.74 11.63 -18.62
C SER A 48 -4.61 12.91 -17.77
N ASP A 49 -5.20 12.91 -16.58
CA ASP A 49 -5.17 14.06 -15.65
C ASP A 49 -4.08 13.93 -14.55
N LEU A 50 -3.34 12.82 -14.53
CA LEU A 50 -2.32 12.54 -13.54
C LEU A 50 -0.93 13.01 -13.99
N HIS A 51 -0.04 13.18 -13.02
CA HIS A 51 1.37 13.45 -13.25
C HIS A 51 2.17 12.16 -13.18
N HIS A 52 3.03 11.94 -14.17
CA HIS A 52 3.96 10.81 -14.16
C HIS A 52 5.17 11.12 -13.28
N TYR A 53 5.47 10.21 -12.37
CA TYR A 53 6.64 10.25 -11.49
C TYR A 53 7.59 9.11 -11.82
N GLU A 54 8.88 9.44 -11.89
CA GLU A 54 9.98 8.47 -11.95
C GLU A 54 10.86 8.64 -10.73
N THR A 55 11.19 7.55 -10.06
CA THR A 55 12.02 7.56 -8.86
C THR A 55 13.48 7.26 -9.20
N ALA A 56 14.40 7.68 -8.35
CA ALA A 56 15.82 7.33 -8.49
C ALA A 56 16.07 5.82 -8.47
N GLY A 57 15.18 5.04 -7.86
CA GLY A 57 15.21 3.57 -7.83
C GLY A 57 14.68 2.88 -9.09
N GLY A 58 14.23 3.63 -10.10
CA GLY A 58 13.72 3.10 -11.38
C GLY A 58 12.25 2.67 -11.35
N SER A 59 11.54 2.89 -10.26
CA SER A 59 10.09 2.72 -10.23
C SER A 59 9.40 3.92 -10.83
N SER A 60 8.23 3.71 -11.45
CA SER A 60 7.41 4.80 -11.96
C SER A 60 5.93 4.60 -11.62
N PHE A 61 5.17 5.68 -11.57
CA PHE A 61 3.73 5.68 -11.31
C PHE A 61 3.09 7.00 -11.70
N HIS A 62 1.75 7.05 -11.68
CA HIS A 62 0.97 8.26 -11.88
C HIS A 62 0.19 8.63 -10.63
N ALA A 63 0.20 9.91 -10.28
CA ALA A 63 -0.51 10.44 -9.12
C ALA A 63 -0.83 11.92 -9.29
N ALA A 64 -1.52 12.52 -8.31
CA ALA A 64 -1.76 13.96 -8.27
C ALA A 64 -0.44 14.75 -8.30
N ARG A 65 -0.48 15.94 -8.85
CA ARG A 65 0.68 16.86 -8.89
C ARG A 65 1.10 17.30 -7.49
N GLY A 66 2.37 17.65 -7.37
CA GLY A 66 2.90 18.28 -6.15
C GLY A 66 3.33 17.31 -5.05
N MET A 67 3.40 16.00 -5.34
CA MET A 67 4.03 15.05 -4.45
C MET A 67 5.52 15.38 -4.30
N LYS A 68 6.03 15.27 -3.07
CA LYS A 68 7.45 15.52 -2.75
C LYS A 68 8.03 14.27 -2.13
N GLU A 69 9.14 13.82 -2.72
CA GLU A 69 9.89 12.68 -2.20
C GLU A 69 10.67 13.09 -0.94
N THR A 70 10.72 12.19 0.01
CA THR A 70 11.52 12.28 1.24
C THR A 70 12.18 10.93 1.47
N GLU A 71 13.47 10.91 1.71
CA GLU A 71 14.18 9.67 2.03
C GLU A 71 13.83 9.21 3.44
N ILE A 72 13.34 7.98 3.57
CA ILE A 72 13.04 7.30 4.83
C ILE A 72 13.75 5.95 4.83
N GLU A 73 14.52 5.69 5.89
CA GLU A 73 15.24 4.43 6.03
C GLU A 73 14.27 3.22 5.99
N GLY A 74 14.58 2.26 5.13
CA GLY A 74 13.78 1.04 4.97
C GLY A 74 12.63 1.16 3.95
N MET A 75 12.37 2.34 3.41
CA MET A 75 11.41 2.54 2.31
C MET A 75 12.14 2.68 0.98
N ALA A 76 11.58 2.06 -0.05
CA ALA A 76 12.04 2.26 -1.42
C ALA A 76 11.56 3.59 -2.00
N LEU A 77 10.41 4.07 -1.53
CA LEU A 77 9.84 5.35 -1.87
C LEU A 77 8.95 5.86 -0.72
N TYR A 78 9.07 7.13 -0.42
CA TYR A 78 8.12 7.88 0.41
C TYR A 78 7.87 9.23 -0.23
N MET A 79 6.64 9.47 -0.64
CA MET A 79 6.22 10.76 -1.22
C MET A 79 4.95 11.24 -0.55
N LYS A 80 4.85 12.55 -0.37
CA LYS A 80 3.62 13.16 0.15
C LYS A 80 3.35 14.54 -0.42
N ASN A 81 2.10 14.94 -0.36
CA ASN A 81 1.65 16.32 -0.46
C ASN A 81 0.75 16.67 0.74
N THR A 82 -0.09 17.67 0.62
CA THR A 82 -0.99 18.11 1.72
C THR A 82 -2.03 17.03 2.08
N TYR A 83 -2.46 16.21 1.12
CA TYR A 83 -3.61 15.32 1.25
C TYR A 83 -3.28 13.85 1.07
N PHE A 84 -2.21 13.54 0.34
CA PHE A 84 -1.92 12.18 -0.08
C PHE A 84 -0.52 11.76 0.35
N LEU A 85 -0.40 10.47 0.60
CA LEU A 85 0.82 9.79 0.96
C LEU A 85 1.00 8.58 0.05
N VAL A 86 2.22 8.39 -0.45
CA VAL A 86 2.66 7.19 -1.18
C VAL A 86 3.85 6.60 -0.46
N MET A 87 3.75 5.35 -0.10
CA MET A 87 4.83 4.57 0.50
C MET A 87 5.06 3.30 -0.30
N VAL A 88 6.31 2.97 -0.57
CA VAL A 88 6.68 1.74 -1.24
C VAL A 88 7.79 1.06 -0.45
N ILE A 89 7.60 -0.21 -0.19
CA ILE A 89 8.57 -1.07 0.46
C ILE A 89 8.98 -2.16 -0.53
N ARG A 90 10.28 -2.38 -0.66
CA ARG A 90 10.84 -3.48 -1.44
C ARG A 90 11.34 -4.57 -0.51
N GLU A 91 10.88 -5.80 -0.72
CA GLU A 91 11.30 -6.97 0.03
C GLU A 91 11.98 -7.98 -0.89
N PRO A 92 13.32 -8.10 -0.83
CA PRO A 92 14.06 -9.07 -1.65
C PRO A 92 13.64 -10.50 -1.32
N LYS A 93 13.47 -11.34 -2.35
CA LYS A 93 13.15 -12.76 -2.21
C LYS A 93 14.37 -13.59 -1.82
N THR A 94 15.49 -13.38 -2.51
CA THR A 94 16.68 -14.21 -2.40
C THR A 94 17.30 -14.17 -1.00
N GLY A 95 17.52 -15.33 -0.42
CA GLY A 95 18.13 -15.50 0.91
C GLY A 95 17.24 -15.05 2.06
N THR A 96 15.94 -14.97 1.86
CA THR A 96 14.93 -14.62 2.86
C THR A 96 13.88 -15.74 2.99
N VAL A 97 12.95 -15.59 3.91
CA VAL A 97 11.80 -16.49 4.05
C VAL A 97 10.81 -16.41 2.88
N LEU A 98 10.99 -15.41 2.02
CA LEU A 98 10.14 -15.15 0.85
C LEU A 98 10.61 -15.91 -0.39
N GLU A 99 11.77 -16.59 -0.33
CA GLU A 99 12.32 -17.33 -1.45
C GLU A 99 11.41 -18.50 -1.84
N GLY A 100 11.00 -18.52 -3.10
CA GLY A 100 10.06 -19.52 -3.63
C GLY A 100 8.58 -19.26 -3.32
N MET A 101 8.26 -18.16 -2.63
CA MET A 101 6.87 -17.72 -2.40
C MET A 101 6.34 -17.06 -3.66
N ASP A 102 5.08 -17.29 -3.98
CA ASP A 102 4.34 -16.56 -5.00
C ASP A 102 3.66 -15.30 -4.42
N LEU A 103 3.10 -14.47 -5.29
CA LEU A 103 2.47 -13.22 -4.89
C LEU A 103 1.27 -13.42 -3.95
N SER A 104 0.47 -14.48 -4.16
CA SER A 104 -0.67 -14.81 -3.29
C SER A 104 -0.22 -15.17 -1.88
N GLY A 105 0.80 -16.04 -1.77
CA GLY A 105 1.39 -16.41 -0.48
C GLY A 105 1.97 -15.21 0.26
N TYR A 106 2.60 -14.28 -0.46
CA TYR A 106 3.10 -13.03 0.11
C TYR A 106 1.94 -12.14 0.63
N ALA A 107 0.86 -12.01 -0.14
CA ALA A 107 -0.32 -11.26 0.27
C ALA A 107 -0.98 -11.86 1.52
N GLU A 108 -1.13 -13.19 1.59
CA GLU A 108 -1.65 -13.89 2.76
C GLU A 108 -0.76 -13.68 3.99
N LEU A 109 0.56 -13.75 3.81
CA LEU A 109 1.53 -13.50 4.89
C LEU A 109 1.41 -12.07 5.44
N LEU A 110 1.27 -11.08 4.57
CA LEU A 110 1.07 -9.68 4.97
C LEU A 110 -0.25 -9.49 5.71
N ALA A 111 -1.35 -10.02 5.18
CA ALA A 111 -2.66 -9.93 5.80
C ALA A 111 -2.64 -10.54 7.21
N GLY A 112 -2.11 -11.76 7.34
CA GLY A 112 -2.03 -12.46 8.62
C GLY A 112 -1.16 -11.77 9.66
N ASN A 113 0.00 -11.22 9.25
CA ASN A 113 0.93 -10.58 10.17
C ASN A 113 0.48 -9.19 10.63
N ASN A 114 -0.32 -8.50 9.83
CA ASN A 114 -0.73 -7.11 10.09
C ASN A 114 -2.21 -6.97 10.45
N GLY A 115 -2.96 -8.07 10.53
CA GLY A 115 -4.40 -8.04 10.82
C GLY A 115 -5.20 -7.30 9.75
N LEU A 116 -4.74 -7.35 8.49
CA LEU A 116 -5.45 -6.76 7.37
C LEU A 116 -6.56 -7.70 6.89
N GLU A 117 -7.57 -7.12 6.23
CA GLU A 117 -8.50 -7.91 5.44
C GLU A 117 -7.75 -8.68 4.34
N PRO A 118 -8.27 -9.83 3.89
CA PRO A 118 -7.68 -10.57 2.78
C PRO A 118 -7.51 -9.71 1.54
N PHE A 119 -6.38 -9.88 0.84
CA PHE A 119 -6.19 -9.27 -0.46
C PHE A 119 -7.13 -9.92 -1.49
N VAL A 120 -7.73 -9.09 -2.34
CA VAL A 120 -8.53 -9.51 -3.48
C VAL A 120 -7.97 -8.89 -4.76
N THR A 121 -8.22 -9.50 -5.92
CA THR A 121 -7.88 -8.86 -7.19
C THR A 121 -8.84 -7.70 -7.42
N ASP A 122 -8.32 -6.50 -7.50
CA ASP A 122 -9.08 -5.27 -7.70
C ASP A 122 -9.52 -5.09 -9.16
N PRO A 123 -10.36 -4.08 -9.50
CA PRO A 123 -10.80 -3.84 -10.88
C PRO A 123 -9.69 -3.61 -11.90
N TYR A 124 -8.47 -3.27 -11.47
CA TYR A 124 -7.31 -3.09 -12.34
C TYR A 124 -6.45 -4.35 -12.47
N GLY A 125 -6.82 -5.44 -11.81
CA GLY A 125 -6.09 -6.71 -11.85
C GLY A 125 -4.94 -6.82 -10.84
N THR A 126 -4.88 -5.92 -9.86
CA THR A 126 -3.85 -5.92 -8.82
C THR A 126 -4.38 -6.57 -7.54
N LEU A 127 -3.54 -7.31 -6.81
CA LEU A 127 -3.90 -7.80 -5.48
C LEU A 127 -3.91 -6.63 -4.48
N ALA A 128 -5.07 -6.33 -3.94
CA ALA A 128 -5.31 -5.15 -3.11
C ALA A 128 -6.12 -5.46 -1.85
N THR A 129 -5.90 -4.67 -0.82
CA THR A 129 -6.71 -4.60 0.40
C THR A 129 -6.75 -3.16 0.90
N VAL A 130 -7.53 -2.92 1.93
CA VAL A 130 -7.62 -1.60 2.56
C VAL A 130 -7.30 -1.68 4.05
N ASN A 131 -6.86 -0.57 4.61
CA ASN A 131 -6.60 -0.45 6.03
C ASN A 131 -6.91 0.97 6.51
N MET A 132 -7.25 1.10 7.78
CA MET A 132 -7.35 2.39 8.47
C MET A 132 -6.38 2.40 9.63
N ALA A 133 -5.51 3.40 9.67
CA ALA A 133 -4.53 3.54 10.73
C ALA A 133 -4.24 5.02 11.00
N GLN A 134 -3.76 5.30 12.21
CA GLN A 134 -3.25 6.63 12.53
C GLN A 134 -2.00 6.93 11.74
N SER A 135 -1.88 8.16 11.26
CA SER A 135 -0.67 8.63 10.61
C SER A 135 0.53 8.55 11.55
N TYR A 136 1.68 8.17 11.01
CA TYR A 136 2.94 8.16 11.75
C TYR A 136 3.36 9.55 12.27
N GLU A 137 3.02 10.61 11.54
CA GLU A 137 3.44 11.98 11.84
C GLU A 137 2.42 12.75 12.67
N THR A 138 1.15 12.35 12.63
CA THR A 138 0.03 13.04 13.31
C THR A 138 -0.87 12.00 13.96
N GLU A 139 -1.78 12.43 14.83
CA GLU A 139 -2.80 11.55 15.41
C GLU A 139 -4.00 11.36 14.47
N ASP A 140 -3.95 11.94 13.25
CA ASP A 140 -5.03 11.87 12.29
C ASP A 140 -5.19 10.45 11.75
N LEU A 141 -6.43 10.05 11.53
CA LEU A 141 -6.75 8.77 10.93
C LEU A 141 -6.60 8.87 9.40
N PHE A 142 -5.88 7.92 8.84
CA PHE A 142 -5.67 7.79 7.40
C PHE A 142 -6.27 6.48 6.89
N PHE A 143 -6.82 6.58 5.71
CA PHE A 143 -7.26 5.45 4.92
C PHE A 143 -6.15 5.07 3.93
N TYR A 144 -5.78 3.79 3.92
CA TYR A 144 -4.73 3.22 3.09
C TYR A 144 -5.32 2.24 2.07
N TYR A 145 -5.01 2.45 0.82
CA TYR A 145 -5.18 1.47 -0.24
C TYR A 145 -3.83 0.74 -0.40
N VAL A 146 -3.84 -0.56 -0.20
CA VAL A 146 -2.61 -1.37 -0.09
C VAL A 146 -2.59 -2.37 -1.23
N THR A 147 -1.54 -2.35 -2.05
CA THR A 147 -1.35 -3.31 -3.13
C THR A 147 -0.02 -4.02 -3.03
N VAL A 148 0.05 -5.21 -3.60
CA VAL A 148 1.28 -6.00 -3.69
C VAL A 148 1.60 -6.32 -5.14
N HIS A 149 2.88 -6.24 -5.47
CA HIS A 149 3.41 -6.51 -6.80
C HIS A 149 4.63 -7.41 -6.69
N GLU A 150 4.98 -8.04 -7.80
CA GLU A 150 6.09 -8.99 -7.87
C GLU A 150 6.98 -8.69 -9.06
N THR A 151 8.29 -8.73 -8.82
CA THR A 151 9.33 -8.81 -9.84
C THR A 151 10.10 -10.11 -9.68
N SER A 152 11.02 -10.39 -10.57
CA SER A 152 11.83 -11.61 -10.54
C SER A 152 12.56 -11.82 -9.21
N ASP A 153 13.00 -10.73 -8.55
CA ASP A 153 13.87 -10.75 -7.37
C ASP A 153 13.22 -10.21 -6.09
N SER A 154 12.04 -9.58 -6.17
CA SER A 154 11.46 -8.87 -5.03
C SER A 154 9.94 -8.88 -5.04
N PHE A 155 9.36 -8.73 -3.85
CA PHE A 155 8.00 -8.25 -3.68
C PHE A 155 8.01 -6.75 -3.37
N TRP A 156 6.95 -6.08 -3.80
CA TRP A 156 6.77 -4.65 -3.61
C TRP A 156 5.42 -4.42 -2.93
N LEU A 157 5.45 -3.80 -1.76
CA LEU A 157 4.28 -3.37 -1.03
C LEU A 157 4.08 -1.88 -1.31
N VAL A 158 2.96 -1.53 -1.92
CA VAL A 158 2.57 -0.16 -2.21
C VAL A 158 1.43 0.23 -1.27
N GLN A 159 1.54 1.38 -0.65
CA GLN A 159 0.50 1.97 0.18
C GLN A 159 0.25 3.40 -0.32
N VAL A 160 -0.95 3.65 -0.79
CA VAL A 160 -1.41 4.99 -1.16
C VAL A 160 -2.49 5.39 -0.17
N ALA A 161 -2.35 6.57 0.43
CA ALA A 161 -3.22 6.96 1.54
C ALA A 161 -3.72 8.40 1.44
N CYS A 162 -4.85 8.64 2.05
CA CYS A 162 -5.42 9.97 2.27
C CYS A 162 -6.04 10.06 3.66
N PRO A 163 -6.29 11.27 4.20
CA PRO A 163 -7.08 11.45 5.42
C PRO A 163 -8.43 10.74 5.31
N ASP A 164 -8.91 10.15 6.42
CA ASP A 164 -10.17 9.39 6.48
C ASP A 164 -11.36 10.17 5.94
N GLU A 165 -11.46 11.45 6.25
CA GLU A 165 -12.52 12.34 5.76
C GLU A 165 -12.58 12.45 4.22
N MET A 166 -11.46 12.16 3.53
CA MET A 166 -11.36 12.14 2.06
C MET A 166 -11.61 10.75 1.47
N ALA A 167 -11.51 9.70 2.27
CA ALA A 167 -11.49 8.32 1.78
C ALA A 167 -12.71 7.98 0.91
N LYS A 168 -13.90 8.44 1.30
CA LYS A 168 -15.15 8.18 0.56
C LYS A 168 -15.13 8.67 -0.89
N ASN A 169 -14.46 9.79 -1.16
CA ASN A 169 -14.37 10.38 -2.50
C ASN A 169 -13.02 10.09 -3.19
N GLY A 170 -12.01 9.72 -2.41
CA GLY A 170 -10.65 9.46 -2.89
C GLY A 170 -10.34 7.99 -3.15
N PHE A 171 -11.23 7.09 -2.77
CA PHE A 171 -10.98 5.64 -2.88
C PHE A 171 -10.62 5.21 -4.31
N GLU A 172 -11.42 5.60 -5.29
CA GLU A 172 -11.19 5.28 -6.70
C GLU A 172 -9.86 5.86 -7.20
N GLU A 173 -9.50 7.06 -6.72
CA GLU A 173 -8.25 7.72 -7.05
C GLU A 173 -7.03 6.97 -6.47
N LEU A 174 -7.10 6.50 -5.22
CA LEU A 174 -6.04 5.69 -4.61
C LEU A 174 -5.86 4.36 -5.34
N ALA A 175 -6.96 3.69 -5.71
CA ALA A 175 -6.94 2.46 -6.49
C ALA A 175 -6.30 2.68 -7.87
N LEU A 176 -6.71 3.75 -8.57
CA LEU A 176 -6.16 4.15 -9.86
C LEU A 176 -4.64 4.38 -9.78
N TRP A 177 -4.17 5.14 -8.79
CA TRP A 177 -2.72 5.39 -8.65
C TRP A 177 -1.96 4.11 -8.36
N SER A 178 -2.47 3.27 -7.46
CA SER A 178 -1.85 1.98 -7.12
C SER A 178 -1.69 1.06 -8.33
N ALA A 179 -2.65 1.08 -9.25
CA ALA A 179 -2.63 0.27 -10.46
C ALA A 179 -1.60 0.76 -11.53
N THR A 180 -1.06 1.97 -11.37
CA THR A 180 -0.11 2.56 -12.35
C THR A 180 1.35 2.30 -12.00
N PHE A 181 1.64 1.63 -10.87
CA PHE A 181 3.02 1.35 -10.48
C PHE A 181 3.70 0.38 -11.43
N SER A 182 4.93 0.72 -11.78
CA SER A 182 5.86 -0.12 -12.51
C SER A 182 7.18 -0.17 -11.76
N PHE A 183 7.74 -1.35 -11.64
CA PHE A 183 8.97 -1.60 -10.90
C PHE A 183 10.08 -2.08 -11.82
N PRO A 184 11.36 -1.75 -11.53
CA PRO A 184 12.48 -2.26 -12.27
C PRO A 184 12.58 -3.78 -12.11
N GLU A 185 12.83 -4.47 -13.22
CA GLU A 185 13.26 -5.85 -13.17
C GLU A 185 14.65 -5.94 -12.54
N GLY A 186 14.85 -6.91 -11.67
CA GLY A 186 16.09 -7.12 -10.95
C GLY A 186 17.18 -7.77 -11.75
#